data_d1cac507464811c5176e68bcdbea75d4
#
_entry.id   d1cac507464811c5176e68bcdbea75d4
#
_cell.length_a   1.000
_cell.length_b   1.000
_cell.length_c   1.000
_cell.angle_alpha   90.00
_cell.angle_beta   90.00
_cell.angle_gamma   90.00
#
_symmetry.space_group_name_H-M   'P 1'
#
loop_
_entity.id
_entity.type
_entity.pdbx_description
1 polymer ?
#
loop_
_entity_poly.entity_id
_entity_poly.type
_entity_poly.pdbx_seq_one_letter_code
_entity_poly.pdbx_strand_id
1 'polypeptide(L)'
;MQHIDGSEISVAIDLDQGARIASLQWRDLQFVVPYRGAPLTWGWYSMAPWAGRIRDAEIRDSKGTPYQLPNTWFPPHAIHGLAFDASWQEIGKGRSRLELGFPYNGAVVEQTIEVLDNAVRWIIEYEANGVDLPAWLGYHPWFSRQLARGEEAEVNFRAAKQMERGDEVMLTGKFGPLTQEPWDDCFTEVIGTPSITWANAAKVTVESDSPWWVVYTEDEEGVCIEPHTAPPDAQNLGFTGEHYLEALFTFTED
;
A
#
# COMPACT_ATOMS: atom_id res chain seq x y z
N MET A 1 -10.18 4.52 -17.03
CA MET A 1 -8.69 4.56 -17.09
C MET A 1 -8.20 5.96 -17.37
N GLN A 2 -7.30 6.50 -16.54
CA GLN A 2 -6.56 7.74 -16.79
C GLN A 2 -5.12 7.39 -17.15
N HIS A 3 -4.51 8.10 -18.12
CA HIS A 3 -3.13 7.85 -18.54
C HIS A 3 -2.27 9.07 -18.25
N ILE A 4 -1.05 8.82 -17.73
CA ILE A 4 -0.04 9.84 -17.47
C ILE A 4 1.25 9.39 -18.13
N ASP A 5 1.69 10.14 -19.14
CA ASP A 5 2.92 9.84 -19.85
C ASP A 5 3.99 10.89 -19.50
N GLY A 6 5.15 10.42 -19.10
CA GLY A 6 6.41 11.13 -18.95
C GLY A 6 7.38 10.82 -20.09
N SER A 7 8.65 11.15 -19.90
CA SER A 7 9.70 10.91 -20.90
C SER A 7 10.10 9.41 -20.98
N GLU A 8 10.18 8.73 -19.85
CA GLU A 8 10.58 7.32 -19.76
C GLU A 8 9.53 6.46 -19.06
N ILE A 9 8.56 7.06 -18.37
CA ILE A 9 7.54 6.35 -17.57
C ILE A 9 6.16 6.66 -18.16
N SER A 10 5.34 5.60 -18.28
CA SER A 10 3.90 5.72 -18.51
C SER A 10 3.12 4.98 -17.43
N VAL A 11 2.05 5.60 -16.96
CA VAL A 11 1.18 5.07 -15.89
C VAL A 11 -0.26 5.06 -16.38
N ALA A 12 -0.97 3.94 -16.15
CA ALA A 12 -2.40 3.85 -16.32
C ALA A 12 -3.08 3.64 -14.96
N ILE A 13 -4.04 4.51 -14.64
CA ILE A 13 -4.79 4.50 -13.37
C ILE A 13 -6.20 4.01 -13.63
N ASP A 14 -6.65 2.99 -12.90
CA ASP A 14 -8.01 2.46 -12.96
C ASP A 14 -8.87 3.09 -11.85
N LEU A 15 -9.62 4.13 -12.22
CA LEU A 15 -10.47 4.86 -11.28
C LEU A 15 -11.64 4.02 -10.75
N ASP A 16 -12.10 3.02 -11.49
CA ASP A 16 -13.22 2.17 -11.10
C ASP A 16 -12.81 1.03 -10.17
N GLN A 17 -11.50 0.83 -10.00
CA GLN A 17 -10.91 -0.24 -9.20
C GLN A 17 -9.91 0.32 -8.17
N GLY A 18 -10.36 1.26 -7.33
CA GLY A 18 -9.53 1.81 -6.24
C GLY A 18 -8.55 2.89 -6.67
N ALA A 19 -8.76 3.54 -7.82
CA ALA A 19 -7.82 4.48 -8.43
C ALA A 19 -6.38 3.94 -8.47
N ARG A 20 -6.24 2.61 -8.60
CA ARG A 20 -4.94 1.92 -8.60
C ARG A 20 -4.13 2.20 -9.85
N ILE A 21 -2.83 2.19 -9.71
CA ILE A 21 -1.93 2.06 -10.85
C ILE A 21 -2.09 0.64 -11.39
N ALA A 22 -2.81 0.52 -12.50
CA ALA A 22 -3.09 -0.76 -13.16
C ALA A 22 -1.95 -1.19 -14.09
N SER A 23 -1.15 -0.22 -14.55
CA SER A 23 0.04 -0.42 -15.36
C SER A 23 1.05 0.68 -15.08
N LEU A 24 2.31 0.31 -14.90
CA LEU A 24 3.44 1.21 -14.83
C LEU A 24 4.55 0.62 -15.69
N GLN A 25 4.87 1.33 -16.75
CA GLN A 25 5.94 0.98 -17.66
C GLN A 25 7.06 2.00 -17.54
N TRP A 26 8.27 1.55 -17.29
CA TRP A 26 9.48 2.34 -17.40
C TRP A 26 10.28 1.82 -18.60
N ARG A 27 10.43 2.66 -19.63
CA ARG A 27 10.97 2.29 -20.94
C ARG A 27 10.18 1.13 -21.54
N ASP A 28 10.80 -0.06 -21.69
CA ASP A 28 10.17 -1.27 -22.24
C ASP A 28 9.75 -2.30 -21.18
N LEU A 29 9.90 -1.98 -19.88
CA LEU A 29 9.63 -2.90 -18.76
C LEU A 29 8.33 -2.54 -18.04
N GLN A 30 7.48 -3.55 -17.83
CA GLN A 30 6.23 -3.45 -17.06
C GLN A 30 6.44 -3.98 -15.66
N PHE A 31 6.17 -3.15 -14.63
CA PHE A 31 6.47 -3.46 -13.23
C PHE A 31 5.28 -3.95 -12.42
N VAL A 32 4.07 -3.67 -12.87
CA VAL A 32 2.85 -3.92 -12.09
C VAL A 32 2.30 -5.30 -12.40
N VAL A 33 1.98 -6.08 -11.35
CA VAL A 33 1.23 -7.34 -11.50
C VAL A 33 -0.14 -7.04 -12.10
N PRO A 34 -0.51 -7.64 -13.24
CA PRO A 34 -1.79 -7.40 -13.90
C PRO A 34 -2.97 -8.01 -13.10
N TYR A 35 -4.20 -7.64 -13.47
CA TYR A 35 -5.41 -8.17 -12.86
C TYR A 35 -5.45 -9.71 -12.87
N ARG A 36 -5.69 -10.31 -11.69
CA ARG A 36 -5.69 -11.77 -11.45
C ARG A 36 -7.01 -12.29 -10.87
N GLY A 37 -8.12 -11.56 -11.06
CA GLY A 37 -9.46 -12.01 -10.64
C GLY A 37 -9.91 -11.55 -9.25
N ALA A 38 -9.03 -10.98 -8.41
CA ALA A 38 -9.39 -10.42 -7.11
C ALA A 38 -8.72 -9.06 -6.88
N PRO A 39 -9.37 -8.10 -6.20
CA PRO A 39 -8.83 -6.75 -6.05
C PRO A 39 -7.62 -6.68 -5.13
N LEU A 40 -7.37 -7.67 -4.28
CA LEU A 40 -6.25 -7.69 -3.34
C LEU A 40 -4.89 -8.02 -3.99
N THR A 41 -4.86 -8.64 -5.16
CA THR A 41 -3.67 -9.36 -5.66
C THR A 41 -3.05 -8.75 -6.91
N TRP A 42 -3.34 -7.49 -7.25
CA TRP A 42 -2.86 -6.86 -8.47
C TRP A 42 -2.83 -5.34 -8.37
N GLY A 43 -2.08 -4.71 -9.27
CA GLY A 43 -2.00 -3.27 -9.33
C GLY A 43 -1.26 -2.67 -8.13
N TRP A 44 -1.08 -1.36 -8.11
CA TRP A 44 -0.62 -0.64 -6.95
C TRP A 44 -1.78 0.19 -6.42
N TYR A 45 -2.22 -0.03 -5.19
CA TYR A 45 -3.39 0.64 -4.64
C TYR A 45 -3.13 1.30 -3.28
N SER A 46 -3.90 2.35 -3.02
CA SER A 46 -3.94 3.04 -1.73
C SER A 46 -4.82 2.27 -0.75
N MET A 47 -4.35 2.13 0.47
CA MET A 47 -5.09 1.58 1.60
C MET A 47 -5.53 2.73 2.51
N ALA A 48 -6.82 3.01 2.53
CA ALA A 48 -7.46 4.05 3.35
C ALA A 48 -8.92 3.68 3.65
N PRO A 49 -9.48 4.05 4.80
CA PRO A 49 -8.89 4.79 5.92
C PRO A 49 -8.06 3.93 6.88
N TRP A 50 -7.80 2.66 6.55
CA TRP A 50 -6.82 1.83 7.27
C TRP A 50 -6.00 0.98 6.30
N ALA A 51 -4.74 0.76 6.68
CA ALA A 51 -3.83 -0.13 5.98
C ALA A 51 -3.69 -1.46 6.75
N GLY A 52 -3.56 -2.56 6.01
CA GLY A 52 -3.47 -3.89 6.58
C GLY A 52 -4.79 -4.39 7.17
N ARG A 53 -4.70 -5.28 8.14
CA ARG A 53 -5.84 -5.98 8.74
C ARG A 53 -6.36 -5.24 9.98
N ILE A 54 -7.67 -5.41 10.30
CA ILE A 54 -8.28 -5.03 11.58
C ILE A 54 -8.98 -6.26 12.15
N ARG A 55 -8.62 -6.62 13.39
CA ARG A 55 -9.17 -7.77 14.11
C ARG A 55 -10.69 -7.70 14.21
N ASP A 56 -11.36 -8.82 13.93
CA ASP A 56 -12.81 -9.00 14.01
C ASP A 56 -13.64 -7.99 13.22
N ALA A 57 -12.96 -7.26 12.30
CA ALA A 57 -13.56 -6.18 11.50
C ALA A 57 -14.30 -5.13 12.36
N GLU A 58 -13.78 -4.84 13.55
CA GLU A 58 -14.37 -3.86 14.46
C GLU A 58 -13.44 -2.66 14.67
N ILE A 59 -13.98 -1.46 14.49
CA ILE A 59 -13.31 -0.20 14.79
C ILE A 59 -14.15 0.61 15.78
N ARG A 60 -13.50 1.44 16.61
CA ARG A 60 -14.16 2.21 17.68
C ARG A 60 -13.88 3.69 17.55
N ASP A 61 -14.91 4.50 17.86
CA ASP A 61 -14.76 5.94 17.99
C ASP A 61 -14.00 6.33 19.29
N SER A 62 -13.74 7.61 19.50
CA SER A 62 -13.05 8.13 20.68
C SER A 62 -13.80 7.87 22.00
N LYS A 63 -15.10 7.54 21.93
CA LYS A 63 -15.96 7.20 23.08
C LYS A 63 -16.01 5.69 23.34
N GLY A 64 -15.38 4.89 22.46
CA GLY A 64 -15.40 3.44 22.53
C GLY A 64 -16.61 2.78 21.88
N THR A 65 -17.43 3.52 21.11
CA THR A 65 -18.55 2.96 20.36
C THR A 65 -18.05 2.09 19.21
N PRO A 66 -18.41 0.81 19.14
CA PRO A 66 -17.96 -0.06 18.08
C PRO A 66 -18.73 0.12 16.77
N TYR A 67 -18.04 0.00 15.66
CA TYR A 67 -18.58 -0.03 14.30
C TYR A 67 -18.06 -1.24 13.56
N GLN A 68 -18.95 -1.97 12.91
CA GLN A 68 -18.58 -3.12 12.08
C GLN A 68 -18.08 -2.63 10.71
N LEU A 69 -16.91 -3.11 10.33
CA LEU A 69 -16.31 -2.87 9.02
C LEU A 69 -16.66 -3.99 8.03
N PRO A 70 -16.62 -3.74 6.72
CA PRO A 70 -16.72 -4.81 5.73
C PRO A 70 -15.54 -5.78 5.87
N ASN A 71 -15.85 -7.09 5.81
CA ASN A 71 -14.86 -8.16 5.93
C ASN A 71 -14.94 -9.16 4.77
N THR A 72 -15.46 -8.75 3.64
CA THR A 72 -15.70 -9.62 2.47
C THR A 72 -14.42 -10.32 1.99
N TRP A 73 -13.30 -9.60 2.05
CA TRP A 73 -12.04 -10.06 1.45
C TRP A 73 -11.15 -10.88 2.40
N PHE A 74 -11.34 -10.76 3.72
CA PHE A 74 -10.50 -11.46 4.70
C PHE A 74 -11.27 -11.82 5.99
N PRO A 75 -12.41 -12.55 5.92
CA PRO A 75 -13.20 -12.86 7.10
C PRO A 75 -12.42 -13.76 8.10
N PRO A 76 -12.57 -13.52 9.43
CA PRO A 76 -13.50 -12.59 10.07
C PRO A 76 -13.00 -11.13 10.14
N HIS A 77 -11.78 -10.86 9.72
CA HIS A 77 -11.12 -9.56 9.83
C HIS A 77 -11.44 -8.64 8.66
N ALA A 78 -11.34 -7.32 8.85
CA ALA A 78 -11.32 -6.36 7.76
C ALA A 78 -9.89 -6.21 7.19
N ILE A 79 -9.77 -5.80 5.93
CA ILE A 79 -8.47 -5.62 5.27
C ILE A 79 -8.48 -4.40 4.33
N HIS A 80 -7.38 -3.63 4.32
CA HIS A 80 -6.98 -2.58 3.36
C HIS A 80 -7.94 -1.40 3.15
N GLY A 81 -8.88 -1.18 4.06
CA GLY A 81 -9.73 0.01 4.01
C GLY A 81 -10.96 -0.12 3.11
N LEU A 82 -11.48 1.03 2.73
CA LEU A 82 -12.64 1.17 1.87
C LEU A 82 -12.27 1.70 0.48
N ALA A 83 -11.02 2.11 0.30
CA ALA A 83 -10.57 2.85 -0.87
C ALA A 83 -10.07 1.96 -2.01
N PHE A 84 -9.49 0.79 -1.70
CA PHE A 84 -8.72 -0.03 -2.66
C PHE A 84 -9.56 -0.71 -3.75
N ASP A 85 -10.86 -0.87 -3.55
CA ASP A 85 -11.79 -1.48 -4.52
C ASP A 85 -13.00 -0.57 -4.86
N ALA A 86 -12.99 0.68 -4.37
CA ALA A 86 -14.02 1.67 -4.65
C ALA A 86 -13.82 2.33 -6.02
N SER A 87 -14.88 2.96 -6.55
CA SER A 87 -14.81 3.85 -7.71
C SER A 87 -14.50 5.27 -7.26
N TRP A 88 -13.44 5.87 -7.81
CA TRP A 88 -12.95 7.20 -7.48
C TRP A 88 -13.31 8.21 -8.56
N GLN A 89 -13.49 9.46 -8.14
CA GLN A 89 -13.70 10.57 -9.05
C GLN A 89 -12.36 11.19 -9.49
N GLU A 90 -12.18 11.39 -10.79
CA GLU A 90 -11.08 12.20 -11.31
C GLU A 90 -11.30 13.68 -10.97
N ILE A 91 -10.29 14.33 -10.39
CA ILE A 91 -10.31 15.76 -10.04
C ILE A 91 -9.19 16.54 -10.74
N GLY A 92 -8.38 15.88 -11.53
CA GLY A 92 -7.28 16.45 -12.32
C GLY A 92 -6.35 15.38 -12.87
N LYS A 93 -5.38 15.76 -13.69
CA LYS A 93 -4.39 14.82 -14.21
C LYS A 93 -3.58 14.22 -13.07
N GLY A 94 -3.63 12.90 -12.91
CA GLY A 94 -2.99 12.17 -11.82
C GLY A 94 -3.64 12.37 -10.45
N ARG A 95 -4.77 13.08 -10.38
CA ARG A 95 -5.46 13.35 -9.12
C ARG A 95 -6.85 12.76 -9.10
N SER A 96 -7.16 12.07 -8.02
CA SER A 96 -8.46 11.45 -7.79
C SER A 96 -8.92 11.62 -6.34
N ARG A 97 -10.23 11.56 -6.13
CA ARG A 97 -10.89 11.79 -4.85
C ARG A 97 -11.97 10.73 -4.63
N LEU A 98 -12.09 10.29 -3.38
CA LEU A 98 -13.13 9.40 -2.91
C LEU A 98 -13.78 9.95 -1.64
N GLU A 99 -15.09 10.09 -1.64
CA GLU A 99 -15.87 10.26 -0.42
C GLU A 99 -16.18 8.88 0.16
N LEU A 100 -15.80 8.66 1.42
CA LEU A 100 -15.93 7.35 2.06
C LEU A 100 -17.37 7.07 2.50
N GLY A 101 -17.76 5.80 2.41
CA GLY A 101 -19.01 5.28 2.92
C GLY A 101 -18.96 4.92 4.41
N PHE A 102 -20.07 4.33 4.91
CA PHE A 102 -20.18 3.86 6.30
C PHE A 102 -19.03 2.92 6.69
N PRO A 103 -18.46 3.09 7.91
CA PRO A 103 -18.84 4.05 8.97
C PRO A 103 -18.12 5.41 8.87
N TYR A 104 -17.35 5.68 7.83
CA TYR A 104 -16.56 6.89 7.61
C TYR A 104 -17.31 7.96 6.78
N ASN A 105 -18.63 7.96 6.80
CA ASN A 105 -19.44 8.86 5.96
C ASN A 105 -19.03 10.33 6.07
N GLY A 106 -18.68 10.93 4.93
CA GLY A 106 -18.25 12.32 4.81
C GLY A 106 -16.73 12.53 4.91
N ALA A 107 -16.00 11.56 5.41
CA ALA A 107 -14.53 11.59 5.28
C ALA A 107 -14.12 11.42 3.82
N VAL A 108 -12.98 11.98 3.46
CA VAL A 108 -12.48 12.03 2.09
C VAL A 108 -11.07 11.49 2.02
N VAL A 109 -10.76 10.80 0.94
CA VAL A 109 -9.40 10.44 0.54
C VAL A 109 -9.08 11.10 -0.79
N GLU A 110 -7.97 11.81 -0.87
CA GLU A 110 -7.42 12.29 -2.13
C GLU A 110 -6.11 11.56 -2.45
N GLN A 111 -5.90 11.28 -3.71
CA GLN A 111 -4.68 10.67 -4.24
C GLN A 111 -4.09 11.54 -5.33
N THR A 112 -2.76 11.70 -5.30
CA THR A 112 -1.99 12.32 -6.36
C THR A 112 -0.88 11.39 -6.82
N ILE A 113 -0.80 11.15 -8.13
CA ILE A 113 0.25 10.39 -8.79
C ILE A 113 0.95 11.32 -9.78
N GLU A 114 2.22 11.59 -9.53
CA GLU A 114 3.07 12.43 -10.39
C GLU A 114 4.13 11.56 -11.07
N VAL A 115 4.19 11.64 -12.39
CA VAL A 115 5.24 11.00 -13.19
C VAL A 115 6.36 12.00 -13.42
N LEU A 116 7.54 11.67 -12.91
CA LEU A 116 8.80 12.40 -13.09
C LEU A 116 9.64 11.73 -14.18
N ASP A 117 10.86 12.19 -14.43
CA ASP A 117 11.68 11.65 -15.53
C ASP A 117 11.93 10.12 -15.36
N ASN A 118 12.41 9.69 -14.19
CA ASN A 118 12.68 8.30 -13.86
C ASN A 118 12.05 7.86 -12.54
N ALA A 119 11.02 8.55 -12.08
CA ALA A 119 10.36 8.25 -10.82
C ALA A 119 8.86 8.49 -10.87
N VAL A 120 8.14 7.83 -9.98
CA VAL A 120 6.73 8.10 -9.67
C VAL A 120 6.63 8.54 -8.22
N ARG A 121 6.07 9.72 -8.00
CA ARG A 121 5.68 10.19 -6.67
C ARG A 121 4.22 9.85 -6.45
N TRP A 122 3.90 9.24 -5.31
CA TRP A 122 2.56 8.86 -4.93
C TRP A 122 2.21 9.45 -3.58
N ILE A 123 1.13 10.23 -3.53
CA ILE A 123 0.66 10.92 -2.34
C ILE A 123 -0.78 10.51 -2.07
N ILE A 124 -1.12 10.21 -0.80
CA ILE A 124 -2.50 10.07 -0.32
C ILE A 124 -2.71 10.94 0.92
N GLU A 125 -3.88 11.54 0.99
CA GLU A 125 -4.33 12.42 2.07
C GLU A 125 -5.72 11.98 2.53
N TYR A 126 -5.93 11.98 3.85
CA TYR A 126 -7.22 11.67 4.45
C TYR A 126 -7.73 12.89 5.22
N GLU A 127 -8.95 13.31 4.91
CA GLU A 127 -9.68 14.36 5.62
C GLU A 127 -10.85 13.76 6.38
N ALA A 128 -10.84 13.85 7.71
CA ALA A 128 -11.86 13.26 8.57
C ALA A 128 -13.23 13.94 8.43
N ASN A 129 -13.28 15.25 8.15
CA ASN A 129 -14.52 16.07 8.02
C ASN A 129 -15.52 15.85 9.15
N GLY A 130 -15.01 15.70 10.38
CA GLY A 130 -15.81 15.50 11.60
C GLY A 130 -16.14 14.04 11.92
N VAL A 131 -15.66 13.07 11.14
CA VAL A 131 -15.73 11.65 11.48
C VAL A 131 -14.80 11.36 12.66
N ASP A 132 -15.34 10.81 13.75
CA ASP A 132 -14.63 10.46 14.98
C ASP A 132 -14.20 8.99 14.98
N LEU A 133 -13.48 8.59 13.93
CA LEU A 133 -12.89 7.24 13.80
C LEU A 133 -11.39 7.37 13.50
N PRO A 134 -10.55 6.45 14.01
CA PRO A 134 -9.13 6.47 13.70
C PRO A 134 -8.89 6.14 12.22
N ALA A 135 -7.84 6.75 11.66
CA ALA A 135 -7.40 6.46 10.31
C ALA A 135 -5.86 6.32 10.26
N TRP A 136 -5.39 5.45 9.38
CA TRP A 136 -3.98 5.28 9.00
C TRP A 136 -3.88 4.79 7.58
N LEU A 137 -2.86 5.23 6.89
CA LEU A 137 -2.72 5.07 5.45
C LEU A 137 -1.60 4.09 5.11
N GLY A 138 -1.68 3.51 3.93
CA GLY A 138 -0.63 2.67 3.37
C GLY A 138 -0.73 2.54 1.87
N TYR A 139 0.35 2.06 1.27
CA TYR A 139 0.39 1.64 -0.13
C TYR A 139 0.59 0.13 -0.23
N HIS A 140 -0.01 -0.47 -1.23
CA HIS A 140 0.20 -1.88 -1.58
C HIS A 140 0.64 -1.98 -3.05
N PRO A 141 1.92 -1.77 -3.33
CA PRO A 141 2.45 -1.82 -4.69
C PRO A 141 2.84 -3.25 -5.06
N TRP A 142 2.03 -3.93 -5.84
CA TRP A 142 2.33 -5.25 -6.39
C TRP A 142 3.33 -5.14 -7.53
N PHE A 143 4.60 -5.37 -7.25
CA PHE A 143 5.65 -5.48 -8.26
C PHE A 143 5.70 -6.89 -8.84
N SER A 144 5.78 -7.00 -10.17
CA SER A 144 5.95 -8.29 -10.85
C SER A 144 7.27 -8.93 -10.46
N ARG A 145 7.24 -10.20 -10.04
CA ARG A 145 8.48 -10.95 -9.75
C ARG A 145 9.36 -11.11 -10.96
N GLN A 146 8.75 -11.31 -12.14
CA GLN A 146 9.47 -11.48 -13.39
C GLN A 146 9.14 -10.36 -14.36
N LEU A 147 10.15 -9.66 -14.84
CA LEU A 147 10.02 -8.69 -15.94
C LEU A 147 10.25 -9.38 -17.30
N ALA A 148 10.09 -8.62 -18.39
CA ALA A 148 10.32 -9.12 -19.74
C ALA A 148 11.78 -9.55 -19.99
N ARG A 149 12.72 -9.06 -19.17
CA ARG A 149 14.12 -9.45 -19.13
C ARG A 149 14.66 -9.33 -17.71
N GLY A 150 15.88 -9.85 -17.49
CA GLY A 150 16.53 -9.87 -16.18
C GLY A 150 16.20 -11.10 -15.38
N GLU A 151 16.75 -11.17 -14.20
CA GLU A 151 16.49 -12.23 -13.23
C GLU A 151 15.21 -11.95 -12.42
N GLU A 152 14.79 -12.88 -11.61
CA GLU A 152 13.66 -12.72 -10.70
C GLU A 152 13.94 -11.61 -9.67
N ALA A 153 12.87 -10.93 -9.24
CA ALA A 153 12.93 -9.85 -8.26
C ALA A 153 13.60 -10.27 -6.95
N GLU A 154 14.63 -9.56 -6.57
CA GLU A 154 15.26 -9.65 -5.24
C GLU A 154 14.83 -8.45 -4.41
N VAL A 155 14.22 -8.71 -3.25
CA VAL A 155 13.80 -7.67 -2.30
C VAL A 155 14.95 -7.32 -1.37
N ASN A 156 15.45 -6.11 -1.46
CA ASN A 156 16.51 -5.58 -0.58
C ASN A 156 15.85 -4.72 0.50
N PHE A 157 15.52 -5.34 1.62
CA PHE A 157 14.89 -4.69 2.75
C PHE A 157 15.59 -5.04 4.06
N ARG A 158 15.81 -4.04 4.91
CA ARG A 158 16.37 -4.23 6.24
C ARG A 158 15.70 -3.31 7.25
N ALA A 159 15.44 -3.82 8.44
CA ALA A 159 14.90 -3.06 9.56
C ALA A 159 15.57 -3.47 10.88
N ALA A 160 15.48 -2.64 11.89
CA ALA A 160 15.98 -2.96 13.22
C ALA A 160 14.95 -3.73 14.05
N LYS A 161 13.66 -3.60 13.73
CA LYS A 161 12.57 -4.23 14.50
C LYS A 161 11.50 -4.81 13.60
N GLN A 162 10.96 -5.95 14.03
CA GLN A 162 9.82 -6.63 13.43
C GLN A 162 8.76 -6.88 14.50
N MET A 163 7.50 -6.59 14.20
CA MET A 163 6.39 -6.92 15.08
C MET A 163 6.01 -8.40 14.89
N GLU A 164 5.80 -9.10 15.99
CA GLU A 164 5.43 -10.52 15.96
C GLU A 164 4.08 -10.72 15.28
N ARG A 165 4.01 -11.65 14.36
CA ARG A 165 2.80 -12.17 13.75
C ARG A 165 2.29 -13.34 14.58
N GLY A 166 1.09 -13.20 15.11
CA GLY A 166 0.39 -14.23 15.89
C GLY A 166 -0.57 -15.05 15.04
N ASP A 167 -1.58 -15.62 15.73
CA ASP A 167 -2.61 -16.41 15.08
C ASP A 167 -3.40 -15.60 14.03
N GLU A 168 -3.88 -16.27 12.98
CA GLU A 168 -4.66 -15.69 11.88
C GLU A 168 -3.95 -14.54 11.19
N VAL A 169 -2.61 -14.56 11.17
CA VAL A 169 -1.71 -13.52 10.62
C VAL A 169 -1.95 -12.12 11.20
N MET A 170 -2.52 -12.04 12.41
CA MET A 170 -2.72 -10.77 13.12
C MET A 170 -1.49 -10.42 13.95
N LEU A 171 -1.15 -9.14 14.01
CA LEU A 171 -0.03 -8.65 14.82
C LEU A 171 -0.34 -8.75 16.32
N THR A 172 0.69 -9.03 17.13
CA THR A 172 0.57 -9.19 18.59
C THR A 172 0.81 -7.90 19.37
N GLY A 173 1.34 -6.86 18.73
CA GLY A 173 1.81 -5.64 19.39
C GLY A 173 3.18 -5.78 20.07
N LYS A 174 3.82 -6.93 19.98
CA LYS A 174 5.16 -7.19 20.53
C LYS A 174 6.19 -7.21 19.43
N PHE A 175 7.40 -6.84 19.76
CA PHE A 175 8.54 -7.00 18.86
C PHE A 175 9.22 -8.35 19.12
N GLY A 176 9.47 -9.08 18.04
CA GLY A 176 10.14 -10.37 18.03
C GLY A 176 11.50 -10.33 17.34
N PRO A 177 12.13 -11.50 17.18
CA PRO A 177 13.32 -11.62 16.38
C PRO A 177 13.00 -11.34 14.90
N LEU A 178 13.98 -10.77 14.19
CA LEU A 178 13.86 -10.59 12.73
C LEU A 178 13.80 -11.96 12.05
N THR A 179 12.85 -12.13 11.15
CA THR A 179 12.73 -13.34 10.31
C THR A 179 13.48 -13.15 8.99
N GLN A 180 13.63 -14.25 8.25
CA GLN A 180 14.08 -14.24 6.86
C GLN A 180 12.91 -14.45 5.93
N GLU A 181 13.06 -14.08 4.65
CA GLU A 181 12.08 -14.40 3.61
C GLU A 181 11.69 -15.88 3.59
N PRO A 182 10.45 -16.20 3.19
CA PRO A 182 9.42 -15.29 2.69
C PRO A 182 8.73 -14.51 3.83
N TRP A 183 8.33 -13.26 3.55
CA TRP A 183 7.67 -12.38 4.50
C TRP A 183 6.19 -12.12 4.14
N ASP A 184 5.35 -12.04 5.15
CA ASP A 184 4.10 -11.29 5.27
C ASP A 184 4.16 -10.55 6.61
N ASP A 185 5.11 -9.63 6.76
CA ASP A 185 5.58 -9.16 8.04
C ASP A 185 5.64 -7.63 8.13
N CYS A 186 5.44 -7.11 9.35
CA CYS A 186 5.43 -5.69 9.65
C CYS A 186 6.72 -5.28 10.38
N PHE A 187 7.37 -4.25 9.88
CA PHE A 187 8.66 -3.75 10.32
C PHE A 187 8.62 -2.27 10.69
N THR A 188 9.58 -1.85 11.51
CA THR A 188 9.86 -0.44 11.80
C THR A 188 11.36 -0.21 11.98
N GLU A 189 11.78 1.06 12.01
CA GLU A 189 13.20 1.45 12.07
C GLU A 189 13.97 0.86 10.87
N VAL A 190 13.51 1.17 9.67
CA VAL A 190 14.11 0.72 8.40
C VAL A 190 15.54 1.25 8.26
N ILE A 191 16.45 0.40 7.78
CA ILE A 191 17.87 0.69 7.64
C ILE A 191 18.23 0.81 6.16
N GLY A 192 18.61 2.01 5.74
CA GLY A 192 18.90 2.34 4.34
C GLY A 192 17.60 2.55 3.54
N THR A 193 17.72 2.57 2.22
CA THR A 193 16.58 2.74 1.31
C THR A 193 16.14 1.38 0.78
N PRO A 194 14.89 0.95 1.05
CA PRO A 194 14.33 -0.27 0.48
C PRO A 194 14.37 -0.28 -1.04
N SER A 195 14.62 -1.44 -1.63
CA SER A 195 14.64 -1.57 -3.10
C SER A 195 14.29 -2.98 -3.56
N ILE A 196 13.87 -3.08 -4.81
CA ILE A 196 13.69 -4.33 -5.54
C ILE A 196 14.62 -4.28 -6.74
N THR A 197 15.40 -5.35 -6.94
CA THR A 197 16.36 -5.47 -8.05
C THR A 197 15.98 -6.66 -8.92
N TRP A 198 15.87 -6.42 -10.20
CA TRP A 198 15.83 -7.46 -11.25
C TRP A 198 17.19 -7.43 -11.95
N ALA A 199 18.09 -8.30 -11.54
CA ALA A 199 19.48 -8.30 -12.02
C ALA A 199 19.55 -8.35 -13.55
N ASN A 200 20.41 -7.52 -14.14
CA ASN A 200 20.55 -7.29 -15.58
C ASN A 200 19.32 -6.62 -16.27
N ALA A 201 18.45 -5.98 -15.52
CA ALA A 201 17.30 -5.29 -16.07
C ALA A 201 17.03 -3.93 -15.41
N ALA A 202 16.67 -3.93 -14.13
CA ALA A 202 16.24 -2.72 -13.45
C ALA A 202 16.36 -2.83 -11.93
N LYS A 203 16.40 -1.67 -11.28
CA LYS A 203 16.25 -1.50 -9.85
C LYS A 203 15.23 -0.42 -9.55
N VAL A 204 14.35 -0.67 -8.58
CA VAL A 204 13.41 0.32 -8.04
C VAL A 204 13.75 0.57 -6.58
N THR A 205 14.01 1.83 -6.21
CA THR A 205 14.11 2.25 -4.80
C THR A 205 12.78 2.83 -4.33
N VAL A 206 12.43 2.61 -3.06
CA VAL A 206 11.22 3.12 -2.44
C VAL A 206 11.59 4.02 -1.27
N GLU A 207 11.34 5.31 -1.41
CA GLU A 207 11.61 6.32 -0.38
C GLU A 207 10.30 6.81 0.22
N SER A 208 10.20 6.82 1.55
CA SER A 208 9.08 7.35 2.32
C SER A 208 9.54 7.62 3.75
N ASP A 209 8.98 8.67 4.37
CA ASP A 209 9.18 8.98 5.80
C ASP A 209 8.30 8.11 6.72
N SER A 210 7.69 7.09 6.16
CA SER A 210 6.78 6.17 6.84
C SER A 210 7.46 5.45 8.01
N PRO A 211 6.89 5.47 9.23
CA PRO A 211 7.50 4.80 10.38
C PRO A 211 7.31 3.27 10.35
N TRP A 212 6.35 2.77 9.56
CA TRP A 212 6.00 1.36 9.47
C TRP A 212 6.05 0.87 8.03
N TRP A 213 6.46 -0.38 7.87
CA TRP A 213 6.59 -1.01 6.57
C TRP A 213 6.09 -2.44 6.65
N VAL A 214 5.26 -2.84 5.70
CA VAL A 214 4.93 -4.24 5.48
C VAL A 214 5.72 -4.72 4.25
N VAL A 215 6.29 -5.91 4.35
CA VAL A 215 6.95 -6.56 3.21
C VAL A 215 6.24 -7.89 2.98
N TYR A 216 5.81 -8.10 1.73
CA TYR A 216 5.13 -9.32 1.33
C TYR A 216 5.89 -9.98 0.17
N THR A 217 6.37 -11.20 0.42
CA THR A 217 7.14 -11.98 -0.57
C THR A 217 6.68 -13.44 -0.67
N GLU A 218 5.50 -13.78 -0.14
CA GLU A 218 4.95 -15.14 -0.18
C GLU A 218 4.26 -15.49 -1.52
N ASP A 219 3.95 -14.50 -2.38
CA ASP A 219 3.28 -14.70 -3.67
C ASP A 219 4.27 -15.10 -4.77
N GLU A 220 3.89 -16.03 -5.65
CA GLU A 220 4.75 -16.54 -6.73
C GLU A 220 4.92 -15.56 -7.90
N GLU A 221 3.99 -14.61 -8.10
CA GLU A 221 4.00 -13.69 -9.23
C GLU A 221 4.37 -12.26 -8.85
N GLY A 222 4.29 -11.93 -7.54
CA GLY A 222 4.50 -10.56 -7.08
C GLY A 222 5.20 -10.42 -5.74
N VAL A 223 5.78 -9.24 -5.52
CA VAL A 223 6.35 -8.81 -4.23
C VAL A 223 5.89 -7.40 -3.90
N CYS A 224 5.79 -7.08 -2.60
CA CYS A 224 5.39 -5.76 -2.14
C CYS A 224 6.36 -5.22 -1.09
N ILE A 225 6.66 -3.93 -1.18
CA ILE A 225 7.29 -3.13 -0.12
C ILE A 225 6.34 -1.98 0.17
N GLU A 226 5.73 -1.98 1.33
CA GLU A 226 4.55 -1.20 1.66
C GLU A 226 4.81 -0.20 2.78
N PRO A 227 5.01 1.09 2.50
CA PRO A 227 5.03 2.11 3.54
C PRO A 227 3.63 2.33 4.15
N HIS A 228 3.55 2.35 5.50
CA HIS A 228 2.34 2.57 6.28
C HIS A 228 2.53 3.67 7.32
N THR A 229 1.52 4.49 7.58
CA THR A 229 1.57 5.51 8.64
C THR A 229 1.37 4.93 10.04
N ALA A 230 0.82 3.72 10.18
CA ALA A 230 0.74 2.94 11.40
C ALA A 230 0.75 1.43 11.06
N PRO A 231 1.05 0.54 12.02
CA PRO A 231 1.03 -0.88 11.76
C PRO A 231 -0.39 -1.38 11.47
N PRO A 232 -0.56 -2.52 10.77
CA PRO A 232 -1.83 -3.24 10.74
C PRO A 232 -2.42 -3.40 12.15
N ASP A 233 -3.75 -3.32 12.28
CA ASP A 233 -4.48 -3.41 13.56
C ASP A 233 -4.16 -2.27 14.55
N ALA A 234 -3.73 -1.12 14.06
CA ALA A 234 -3.18 -0.01 14.84
C ALA A 234 -4.03 0.37 16.06
N GLN A 235 -5.35 0.52 15.90
CA GLN A 235 -6.24 0.87 17.00
C GLN A 235 -6.18 -0.13 18.16
N ASN A 236 -6.23 -1.44 17.86
CA ASN A 236 -6.23 -2.49 18.87
C ASN A 236 -4.85 -2.61 19.54
N LEU A 237 -3.80 -2.18 18.87
CA LEU A 237 -2.43 -2.20 19.38
C LEU A 237 -2.01 -0.88 20.05
N GLY A 238 -2.90 0.14 20.06
CA GLY A 238 -2.65 1.43 20.70
C GLY A 238 -1.77 2.38 19.90
N PHE A 239 -1.72 2.21 18.57
CA PHE A 239 -1.02 3.12 17.65
C PHE A 239 -2.00 4.06 16.96
N THR A 240 -1.49 5.21 16.56
CA THR A 240 -2.20 6.20 15.72
C THR A 240 -1.41 6.41 14.44
N GLY A 241 -2.11 6.60 13.32
CA GLY A 241 -1.52 6.92 12.04
C GLY A 241 -1.59 8.39 11.70
N GLU A 242 -0.76 8.81 10.77
CA GLU A 242 -0.85 10.11 10.13
C GLU A 242 -1.84 10.05 8.96
N HIS A 243 -2.41 11.21 8.62
CA HIS A 243 -3.40 11.36 7.57
C HIS A 243 -2.79 11.80 6.22
N TYR A 244 -1.49 11.76 6.13
CA TYR A 244 -0.69 12.04 4.94
C TYR A 244 0.34 10.93 4.76
N LEU A 245 0.50 10.45 3.54
CA LEU A 245 1.55 9.50 3.18
C LEU A 245 2.07 9.84 1.79
N GLU A 246 3.39 9.95 1.68
CA GLU A 246 4.09 10.11 0.42
C GLU A 246 5.12 8.99 0.23
N ALA A 247 5.24 8.51 -1.00
CA ALA A 247 6.32 7.62 -1.41
C ALA A 247 6.84 8.02 -2.79
N LEU A 248 8.15 7.88 -2.96
CA LEU A 248 8.86 8.08 -4.23
C LEU A 248 9.45 6.75 -4.69
N PHE A 249 9.04 6.33 -5.88
CA PHE A 249 9.51 5.12 -6.55
C PHE A 249 10.46 5.53 -7.68
N THR A 250 11.77 5.31 -7.50
CA THR A 250 12.78 5.71 -8.48
C THR A 250 13.31 4.50 -9.24
N PHE A 251 13.31 4.58 -10.57
CA PHE A 251 13.70 3.51 -11.49
C PHE A 251 15.09 3.78 -12.07
N THR A 252 15.94 2.77 -12.03
CA THR A 252 17.30 2.81 -12.59
C THR A 252 17.63 1.50 -13.31
N GLU A 253 18.59 1.52 -14.22
CA GLU A 253 19.18 0.30 -14.77
C GLU A 253 20.00 -0.41 -13.66
N ASP A 254 20.00 -1.76 -13.71
CA ASP A 254 20.86 -2.61 -12.90
C ASP A 254 21.97 -3.24 -13.75
#